data_4a96fb83217bc0a98a447a89da47e324
#
_entry.id   4a96fb83217bc0a98a447a89da47e324
#
_cell.length_a   1.000
_cell.length_b   1.000
_cell.length_c   1.000
_cell.angle_alpha   90.00
_cell.angle_beta   90.00
_cell.angle_gamma   90.00
#
_symmetry.space_group_name_H-M   'P 1'
#
loop_
_entity.id
_entity.type
_entity.pdbx_description
1 polymer ?
#
loop_
_entity_poly.entity_id
_entity_poly.type
_entity_poly.pdbx_seq_one_letter_code
_entity_poly.pdbx_strand_id
1 'polypeptide(L)'
;EGVNMSEDYRFNPVKSAQNEYRHKTTNNLQFNVGAEYEIIKKLKLKVTAGYTSTDYKNEEFNGSQTRTGNSHPSNTQSKGINAYLYQSEARSYLNENTLSYQLNKNSHNFNAMLGMSVQKNTSYIHSIRTEKISNESFGMAGLDKGSTPAVNSSKGENKLMSYFGRINYNYDSRYYITATMRADGSSKFARGNRWGYFPSGSLAWAFARESFIAENASWLSNGKLRFSYGQTGNNRIGNYDYMA
;
A
#
# COMPACT_ATOMS: atom_id res chain seq x y z
N GLU A 1 10.30 -51.92 29.72
CA GLU A 1 9.47 -50.74 30.05
C GLU A 1 8.86 -50.25 28.75
N GLY A 2 7.57 -50.59 28.55
CA GLY A 2 6.84 -50.15 27.35
C GLY A 2 6.57 -48.64 27.46
N VAL A 3 7.09 -47.89 26.53
CA VAL A 3 6.73 -46.47 26.36
C VAL A 3 5.22 -46.42 26.10
N ASN A 4 4.50 -45.79 27.01
CA ASN A 4 3.06 -45.65 26.90
C ASN A 4 2.75 -44.65 25.75
N MET A 5 2.59 -45.17 24.54
CA MET A 5 2.35 -44.42 23.32
C MET A 5 0.98 -43.71 23.30
N SER A 6 0.17 -43.88 24.35
CA SER A 6 -1.17 -43.29 24.45
C SER A 6 -1.21 -41.82 24.86
N GLU A 7 -0.12 -41.29 25.44
CA GLU A 7 -0.07 -39.90 25.93
C GLU A 7 0.73 -38.93 25.05
N ASP A 8 1.53 -39.46 24.12
CA ASP A 8 2.38 -38.62 23.24
C ASP A 8 1.84 -38.64 21.81
N TYR A 9 0.85 -37.80 21.55
CA TYR A 9 0.35 -37.61 20.18
C TYR A 9 1.42 -37.00 19.29
N ARG A 10 2.13 -37.85 18.57
CA ARG A 10 3.08 -37.44 17.52
C ARG A 10 2.46 -37.64 16.15
N PHE A 11 2.44 -36.60 15.34
CA PHE A 11 2.02 -36.74 13.95
C PHE A 11 3.25 -36.87 13.04
N ASN A 12 3.11 -37.68 12.00
CA ASN A 12 4.15 -37.90 11.02
C ASN A 12 4.16 -36.69 10.06
N PRO A 13 5.26 -35.89 9.98
CA PRO A 13 5.31 -34.69 9.15
C PRO A 13 5.15 -35.00 7.65
N VAL A 14 5.62 -36.16 7.19
CA VAL A 14 5.48 -36.56 5.77
C VAL A 14 4.01 -36.86 5.45
N LYS A 15 3.34 -37.61 6.28
CA LYS A 15 1.90 -37.90 6.11
C LYS A 15 1.07 -36.64 6.23
N SER A 16 1.44 -35.75 7.16
CA SER A 16 0.77 -34.45 7.31
C SER A 16 0.91 -33.63 6.03
N ALA A 17 2.12 -33.49 5.48
CA ALA A 17 2.36 -32.75 4.26
C ALA A 17 1.61 -33.32 3.02
N GLN A 18 1.47 -34.65 2.97
CA GLN A 18 0.70 -35.32 1.91
C GLN A 18 -0.83 -35.18 2.06
N ASN A 19 -1.30 -34.88 3.28
CA ASN A 19 -2.72 -34.76 3.60
C ASN A 19 -3.18 -33.30 3.80
N GLU A 20 -2.28 -32.36 3.55
CA GLU A 20 -2.55 -30.93 3.54
C GLU A 20 -2.67 -30.43 2.10
N TYR A 21 -3.64 -29.54 1.88
CA TYR A 21 -3.71 -28.74 0.68
C TYR A 21 -3.55 -27.27 1.07
N ARG A 22 -2.61 -26.60 0.41
CA ARG A 22 -2.32 -25.17 0.59
C ARG A 22 -2.14 -24.55 -0.78
N HIS A 23 -3.08 -23.72 -1.18
CA HIS A 23 -2.99 -23.02 -2.45
C HIS A 23 -3.26 -21.52 -2.27
N LYS A 24 -2.30 -20.70 -2.71
CA LYS A 24 -2.40 -19.25 -2.68
C LYS A 24 -2.26 -18.72 -4.08
N THR A 25 -3.24 -17.92 -4.50
CA THR A 25 -3.20 -17.25 -5.80
C THR A 25 -3.30 -15.74 -5.58
N THR A 26 -2.46 -15.00 -6.26
CA THR A 26 -2.51 -13.55 -6.30
C THR A 26 -2.49 -13.08 -7.74
N ASN A 27 -3.53 -12.39 -8.15
CA ASN A 27 -3.63 -11.75 -9.46
C ASN A 27 -3.53 -10.24 -9.28
N ASN A 28 -2.54 -9.63 -9.91
CA ASN A 28 -2.36 -8.19 -9.90
C ASN A 28 -2.52 -7.66 -11.32
N LEU A 29 -3.39 -6.67 -11.46
CA LEU A 29 -3.55 -5.89 -12.68
C LEU A 29 -3.27 -4.43 -12.36
N GLN A 30 -2.35 -3.83 -13.10
CA GLN A 30 -2.06 -2.41 -12.98
C GLN A 30 -2.13 -1.77 -14.36
N PHE A 31 -2.88 -0.69 -14.44
CA PHE A 31 -3.03 0.10 -15.66
C PHE A 31 -2.82 1.57 -15.32
N ASN A 32 -1.95 2.25 -16.07
CA ASN A 32 -1.71 3.68 -15.94
C ASN A 32 -1.70 4.29 -17.33
N VAL A 33 -2.42 5.39 -17.48
CA VAL A 33 -2.43 6.20 -18.70
C VAL A 33 -2.23 7.65 -18.35
N GLY A 34 -1.47 8.35 -19.16
CA GLY A 34 -1.23 9.78 -18.99
C GLY A 34 -1.19 10.49 -20.33
N ALA A 35 -1.68 11.71 -20.33
CA ALA A 35 -1.58 12.63 -21.44
C ALA A 35 -0.98 13.96 -20.97
N GLU A 36 -0.10 14.53 -21.74
CA GLU A 36 0.47 15.87 -21.52
C GLU A 36 0.15 16.74 -22.71
N TYR A 37 -0.34 17.94 -22.44
CA TYR A 37 -0.69 18.93 -23.44
C TYR A 37 -0.07 20.28 -23.09
N GLU A 38 0.65 20.87 -24.01
CA GLU A 38 1.17 22.23 -23.88
C GLU A 38 0.09 23.23 -24.32
N ILE A 39 -0.60 23.84 -23.33
CA ILE A 39 -1.71 24.77 -23.56
C ILE A 39 -1.22 26.02 -24.26
N ILE A 40 -0.13 26.59 -23.76
CA ILE A 40 0.64 27.68 -24.38
C ILE A 40 2.11 27.40 -24.08
N LYS A 41 3.00 28.03 -24.81
CA LYS A 41 4.45 27.88 -24.63
C LYS A 41 4.84 27.93 -23.14
N LYS A 42 5.49 26.86 -22.64
CA LYS A 42 5.96 26.70 -21.26
C LYS A 42 4.87 26.39 -20.22
N LEU A 43 3.60 26.34 -20.58
CA LEU A 43 2.50 25.95 -19.70
C LEU A 43 1.95 24.59 -20.14
N LYS A 44 2.15 23.57 -19.30
CA LYS A 44 1.77 22.19 -19.60
C LYS A 44 0.74 21.67 -18.62
N LEU A 45 -0.30 21.07 -19.15
CA LEU A 45 -1.27 20.27 -18.40
C LEU A 45 -0.93 18.80 -18.57
N LYS A 46 -0.79 18.08 -17.46
CA LYS A 46 -0.65 16.63 -17.46
C LYS A 46 -1.83 16.03 -16.71
N VAL A 47 -2.49 15.07 -17.32
CA VAL A 47 -3.58 14.29 -16.76
C VAL A 47 -3.13 12.85 -16.67
N THR A 48 -3.26 12.23 -15.49
CA THR A 48 -2.90 10.83 -15.28
C THR A 48 -4.08 10.10 -14.65
N ALA A 49 -4.39 8.91 -15.16
CA ALA A 49 -5.35 7.99 -14.56
C ALA A 49 -4.68 6.65 -14.30
N GLY A 50 -4.91 6.09 -13.11
CA GLY A 50 -4.39 4.80 -12.68
C GLY A 50 -5.49 3.90 -12.16
N TYR A 51 -5.37 2.63 -12.43
CA TYR A 51 -6.19 1.57 -11.88
C TYR A 51 -5.31 0.42 -11.42
N THR A 52 -5.53 -0.04 -10.20
CA THR A 52 -4.85 -1.24 -9.67
C THR A 52 -5.92 -2.18 -9.11
N SER A 53 -5.81 -3.46 -9.46
CA SER A 53 -6.63 -4.54 -8.95
C SER A 53 -5.72 -5.61 -8.39
N THR A 54 -6.00 -6.04 -7.16
CA THR A 54 -5.34 -7.17 -6.53
C THR A 54 -6.41 -8.14 -6.04
N ASP A 55 -6.40 -9.36 -6.58
CA ASP A 55 -7.27 -10.45 -6.17
C ASP A 55 -6.40 -11.52 -5.50
N TYR A 56 -6.66 -11.78 -4.22
CA TYR A 56 -5.96 -12.77 -3.43
C TYR A 56 -6.92 -13.87 -2.99
N LYS A 57 -6.53 -15.11 -3.21
CA LYS A 57 -7.24 -16.32 -2.78
C LYS A 57 -6.29 -17.20 -2.00
N ASN A 58 -6.70 -17.66 -0.83
CA ASN A 58 -6.00 -18.65 -0.02
C ASN A 58 -6.95 -19.81 0.29
N GLU A 59 -6.56 -21.00 -0.13
CA GLU A 59 -7.28 -22.25 0.08
C GLU A 59 -6.43 -23.16 0.98
N GLU A 60 -7.03 -23.64 2.04
CA GLU A 60 -6.39 -24.54 2.98
C GLU A 60 -7.33 -25.70 3.30
N PHE A 61 -6.84 -26.91 3.19
CA PHE A 61 -7.53 -28.11 3.61
C PHE A 61 -6.59 -28.96 4.47
N ASN A 62 -7.11 -29.49 5.55
CA ASN A 62 -6.41 -30.37 6.47
C ASN A 62 -7.18 -31.67 6.61
N GLY A 63 -6.64 -32.75 6.05
CA GLY A 63 -7.18 -34.11 6.17
C GLY A 63 -6.87 -34.73 7.53
N SER A 64 -7.36 -35.93 7.72
CA SER A 64 -7.30 -36.69 9.00
C SER A 64 -5.88 -37.00 9.52
N GLN A 65 -4.86 -36.96 8.64
CA GLN A 65 -3.46 -37.23 9.01
C GLN A 65 -2.68 -35.96 9.36
N THR A 66 -3.33 -34.80 9.36
CA THR A 66 -2.68 -33.53 9.71
C THR A 66 -2.81 -33.26 11.20
N ARG A 67 -1.95 -32.36 11.72
CA ARG A 67 -1.99 -31.95 13.12
C ARG A 67 -3.34 -31.39 13.55
N THR A 68 -3.95 -30.54 12.70
CA THR A 68 -5.25 -29.90 13.01
C THR A 68 -6.43 -30.76 12.59
N GLY A 69 -6.27 -31.66 11.63
CA GLY A 69 -7.34 -32.55 11.12
C GLY A 69 -7.53 -33.84 11.89
N ASN A 70 -6.52 -34.26 12.62
CA ASN A 70 -6.57 -35.54 13.35
C ASN A 70 -7.44 -35.41 14.60
N SER A 71 -8.41 -36.34 14.73
CA SER A 71 -9.41 -36.38 15.82
C SER A 71 -8.98 -37.16 17.06
N HIS A 72 -7.69 -37.49 17.23
CA HIS A 72 -7.22 -38.21 18.39
C HIS A 72 -7.57 -37.49 19.70
N PRO A 73 -8.08 -38.19 20.75
CA PRO A 73 -8.51 -37.53 22.00
C PRO A 73 -7.45 -36.70 22.70
N SER A 74 -6.17 -37.07 22.61
CA SER A 74 -5.04 -36.31 23.17
C SER A 74 -4.62 -35.12 22.34
N ASN A 75 -5.22 -34.88 21.16
CA ASN A 75 -4.91 -33.75 20.29
C ASN A 75 -5.76 -32.54 20.66
N THR A 76 -5.28 -31.73 21.58
CA THR A 76 -5.95 -30.50 22.02
C THR A 76 -6.08 -29.41 20.91
N GLN A 77 -5.38 -29.56 19.79
CA GLN A 77 -5.43 -28.64 18.65
C GLN A 77 -6.34 -29.15 17.51
N SER A 78 -7.00 -30.29 17.72
CA SER A 78 -7.86 -30.90 16.72
C SER A 78 -9.07 -30.03 16.41
N LYS A 79 -9.30 -29.86 15.12
CA LYS A 79 -10.51 -29.28 14.53
C LYS A 79 -11.30 -30.30 13.74
N GLY A 80 -10.81 -31.56 13.74
CA GLY A 80 -11.23 -32.54 12.77
C GLY A 80 -10.81 -32.18 11.36
N ILE A 81 -11.20 -32.96 10.38
CA ILE A 81 -10.99 -32.59 8.97
C ILE A 81 -11.59 -31.21 8.75
N ASN A 82 -10.79 -30.27 8.25
CA ASN A 82 -11.18 -28.87 8.20
C ASN A 82 -10.70 -28.17 6.91
N ALA A 83 -11.42 -27.13 6.52
CA ALA A 83 -11.10 -26.34 5.35
C ALA A 83 -11.26 -24.84 5.64
N TYR A 84 -10.46 -24.05 4.98
CA TYR A 84 -10.49 -22.59 5.03
C TYR A 84 -10.35 -22.00 3.64
N LEU A 85 -11.27 -21.13 3.28
CA LEU A 85 -11.21 -20.30 2.10
C LEU A 85 -11.15 -18.84 2.54
N TYR A 86 -10.17 -18.11 2.03
CA TYR A 86 -10.07 -16.67 2.18
C TYR A 86 -9.94 -16.02 0.81
N GLN A 87 -10.78 -15.04 0.54
CA GLN A 87 -10.72 -14.24 -0.67
C GLN A 87 -10.69 -12.76 -0.30
N SER A 88 -9.80 -12.03 -0.93
CA SER A 88 -9.67 -10.59 -0.77
C SER A 88 -9.53 -9.94 -2.13
N GLU A 89 -10.36 -8.94 -2.37
CA GLU A 89 -10.31 -8.09 -3.56
C GLU A 89 -9.97 -6.67 -3.13
N ALA A 90 -8.94 -6.09 -3.72
CA ALA A 90 -8.58 -4.70 -3.53
C ALA A 90 -8.56 -3.96 -4.87
N ARG A 91 -9.22 -2.81 -4.92
CA ARG A 91 -9.29 -1.94 -6.10
C ARG A 91 -8.84 -0.54 -5.71
N SER A 92 -7.94 0.04 -6.50
CA SER A 92 -7.49 1.42 -6.34
C SER A 92 -7.67 2.17 -7.65
N TYR A 93 -8.27 3.33 -7.56
CA TYR A 93 -8.44 4.28 -8.66
C TYR A 93 -7.69 5.55 -8.29
N LEU A 94 -6.90 6.07 -9.20
CA LEU A 94 -6.17 7.33 -9.08
C LEU A 94 -6.46 8.20 -10.28
N ASN A 95 -6.77 9.46 -10.03
CA ASN A 95 -6.69 10.51 -11.04
C ASN A 95 -5.81 11.64 -10.47
N GLU A 96 -4.83 12.05 -11.25
CA GLU A 96 -3.96 13.17 -10.91
C GLU A 96 -3.84 14.11 -12.09
N ASN A 97 -4.02 15.40 -11.82
CA ASN A 97 -3.94 16.46 -12.80
C ASN A 97 -2.95 17.50 -12.29
N THR A 98 -1.98 17.86 -13.13
CA THR A 98 -0.98 18.88 -12.81
C THR A 98 -0.87 19.92 -13.90
N LEU A 99 -0.80 21.17 -13.50
CA LEU A 99 -0.50 22.30 -14.35
C LEU A 99 0.88 22.82 -13.99
N SER A 100 1.82 22.82 -14.91
CA SER A 100 3.19 23.26 -14.69
C SER A 100 3.57 24.39 -15.65
N TYR A 101 4.27 25.38 -15.11
CA TYR A 101 4.81 26.51 -15.85
C TYR A 101 6.30 26.62 -15.62
N GLN A 102 7.07 26.75 -16.71
CA GLN A 102 8.53 26.87 -16.65
C GLN A 102 8.98 28.15 -17.35
N LEU A 103 9.76 28.96 -16.65
CA LEU A 103 10.36 30.17 -17.16
C LEU A 103 11.87 30.15 -16.93
N ASN A 104 12.61 30.25 -18.04
CA ASN A 104 14.06 30.41 -18.02
C ASN A 104 14.37 31.73 -18.71
N LYS A 105 14.98 32.65 -17.99
CA LYS A 105 15.39 33.98 -18.53
C LYS A 105 16.73 34.36 -17.89
N ASN A 106 17.77 34.51 -18.72
CA ASN A 106 19.13 34.77 -18.26
C ASN A 106 19.56 33.77 -17.17
N SER A 107 19.98 34.26 -16.02
CA SER A 107 20.39 33.43 -14.85
C SER A 107 19.21 32.98 -13.99
N HIS A 108 17.97 33.32 -14.34
CA HIS A 108 16.77 32.97 -13.56
C HIS A 108 16.08 31.76 -14.16
N ASN A 109 15.91 30.73 -13.35
CA ASN A 109 15.10 29.55 -13.69
C ASN A 109 13.98 29.41 -12.65
N PHE A 110 12.75 29.49 -13.12
CA PHE A 110 11.54 29.40 -12.33
C PHE A 110 10.68 28.25 -12.85
N ASN A 111 10.20 27.39 -11.93
CA ASN A 111 9.24 26.35 -12.21
C ASN A 111 8.16 26.39 -11.15
N ALA A 112 6.92 26.51 -11.56
CA ALA A 112 5.75 26.42 -10.70
C ALA A 112 4.86 25.26 -11.14
N MET A 113 4.28 24.55 -10.19
CA MET A 113 3.35 23.47 -10.43
C MET A 113 2.18 23.57 -9.45
N LEU A 114 0.98 23.43 -9.97
CA LEU A 114 -0.25 23.22 -9.20
C LEU A 114 -0.81 21.86 -9.58
N GLY A 115 -1.34 21.14 -8.62
CA GLY A 115 -1.89 19.83 -8.88
C GLY A 115 -3.05 19.50 -7.97
N MET A 116 -3.86 18.57 -8.45
CA MET A 116 -4.90 17.94 -7.68
C MET A 116 -4.87 16.44 -7.94
N SER A 117 -5.12 15.63 -6.91
CA SER A 117 -5.29 14.18 -7.07
C SER A 117 -6.51 13.69 -6.29
N VAL A 118 -7.16 12.66 -6.84
CA VAL A 118 -8.24 11.93 -6.18
C VAL A 118 -7.89 10.45 -6.24
N GLN A 119 -7.89 9.81 -5.07
CA GLN A 119 -7.70 8.37 -4.95
C GLN A 119 -8.90 7.76 -4.24
N LYS A 120 -9.37 6.64 -4.76
CA LYS A 120 -10.40 5.80 -4.13
C LYS A 120 -9.87 4.39 -4.00
N ASN A 121 -9.91 3.84 -2.79
CA ASN A 121 -9.58 2.46 -2.52
C ASN A 121 -10.82 1.73 -2.00
N THR A 122 -11.07 0.54 -2.53
CA THR A 122 -12.11 -0.37 -2.05
C THR A 122 -11.49 -1.73 -1.77
N SER A 123 -11.94 -2.39 -0.72
CA SER A 123 -11.56 -3.75 -0.39
C SER A 123 -12.79 -4.56 -0.01
N TYR A 124 -12.81 -5.80 -0.46
CA TYR A 124 -13.81 -6.80 -0.07
C TYR A 124 -13.05 -8.01 0.46
N ILE A 125 -13.48 -8.54 1.57
CA ILE A 125 -12.92 -9.74 2.17
C ILE A 125 -14.08 -10.70 2.44
N HIS A 126 -13.89 -11.95 2.00
CA HIS A 126 -14.78 -13.06 2.30
C HIS A 126 -13.95 -14.21 2.83
N SER A 127 -14.39 -14.83 3.90
CA SER A 127 -13.77 -16.06 4.36
C SER A 127 -14.79 -17.05 4.89
N ILE A 128 -14.53 -18.32 4.62
CA ILE A 128 -15.32 -19.44 5.09
C ILE A 128 -14.34 -20.40 5.77
N ARG A 129 -14.67 -20.79 7.00
CA ARG A 129 -13.95 -21.81 7.73
C ARG A 129 -14.94 -22.89 8.15
N THR A 130 -14.59 -24.14 7.90
CA THR A 130 -15.40 -25.29 8.25
C THR A 130 -14.54 -26.31 8.99
N GLU A 131 -15.10 -26.90 10.03
CA GLU A 131 -14.45 -27.92 10.88
C GLU A 131 -15.30 -29.20 10.90
N LYS A 132 -14.69 -30.34 11.25
CA LYS A 132 -15.35 -31.65 11.35
C LYS A 132 -16.08 -32.04 10.05
N ILE A 133 -15.41 -31.90 8.92
CA ILE A 133 -15.90 -32.37 7.63
C ILE A 133 -15.99 -33.91 7.73
N SER A 134 -17.12 -34.50 7.32
CA SER A 134 -17.42 -35.92 7.49
C SER A 134 -16.53 -36.83 6.64
N ASN A 135 -16.04 -36.38 5.50
CA ASN A 135 -15.22 -37.14 4.58
C ASN A 135 -14.16 -36.29 3.93
N GLU A 136 -12.88 -36.70 4.07
CA GLU A 136 -11.74 -35.97 3.51
C GLU A 136 -11.68 -35.99 1.97
N SER A 137 -12.36 -36.93 1.30
CA SER A 137 -12.39 -36.98 -0.16
C SER A 137 -13.05 -35.77 -0.80
N PHE A 138 -13.83 -35.00 -0.02
CA PHE A 138 -14.41 -33.75 -0.51
C PHE A 138 -13.37 -32.64 -0.74
N GLY A 139 -12.23 -32.68 -0.04
CA GLY A 139 -11.24 -31.64 -0.12
C GLY A 139 -11.84 -30.23 0.10
N MET A 140 -11.46 -29.27 -0.72
CA MET A 140 -12.02 -27.91 -0.67
C MET A 140 -13.51 -27.82 -1.05
N ALA A 141 -14.08 -28.82 -1.73
CA ALA A 141 -15.51 -28.87 -2.02
C ALA A 141 -16.35 -29.21 -0.76
N GLY A 142 -15.71 -29.61 0.33
CA GLY A 142 -16.37 -29.92 1.61
C GLY A 142 -16.65 -28.72 2.51
N LEU A 143 -16.50 -27.47 2.06
CA LEU A 143 -16.73 -26.26 2.87
C LEU A 143 -18.15 -26.19 3.47
N ASP A 144 -19.15 -26.78 2.84
CA ASP A 144 -20.54 -26.85 3.29
C ASP A 144 -20.87 -28.13 4.06
N LYS A 145 -19.93 -29.09 4.18
CA LYS A 145 -20.16 -30.44 4.75
C LYS A 145 -19.66 -30.60 6.20
N GLY A 146 -19.10 -29.56 6.77
CA GLY A 146 -18.66 -29.60 8.17
C GLY A 146 -19.71 -29.13 9.16
N SER A 147 -19.43 -29.26 10.46
CA SER A 147 -20.40 -29.03 11.54
C SER A 147 -20.53 -27.61 11.92
N THR A 148 -20.02 -26.61 11.47
CA THR A 148 -20.25 -25.20 11.84
C THR A 148 -19.43 -24.27 10.94
N PRO A 149 -19.88 -23.96 9.72
CA PRO A 149 -19.18 -23.03 8.88
C PRO A 149 -19.23 -21.61 9.50
N ALA A 150 -18.06 -21.06 9.80
CA ALA A 150 -17.92 -19.66 10.15
C ALA A 150 -17.70 -18.87 8.89
N VAL A 151 -18.61 -17.94 8.60
CA VAL A 151 -18.55 -17.06 7.43
C VAL A 151 -18.29 -15.64 7.90
N ASN A 152 -17.25 -15.01 7.35
CA ASN A 152 -16.97 -13.60 7.57
C ASN A 152 -16.98 -12.86 6.25
N SER A 153 -17.55 -11.66 6.27
CA SER A 153 -17.54 -10.74 5.13
C SER A 153 -17.30 -9.33 5.61
N SER A 154 -16.42 -8.62 4.93
CA SER A 154 -16.18 -7.21 5.23
C SER A 154 -15.97 -6.40 3.95
N LYS A 155 -16.33 -5.13 4.02
CA LYS A 155 -16.12 -4.15 2.97
C LYS A 155 -15.45 -2.93 3.55
N GLY A 156 -14.36 -2.50 2.93
CA GLY A 156 -13.68 -1.25 3.23
C GLY A 156 -13.73 -0.28 2.04
N GLU A 157 -13.93 0.99 2.32
CA GLU A 157 -13.80 2.05 1.32
C GLU A 157 -13.11 3.26 1.96
N ASN A 158 -12.14 3.83 1.26
CA ASN A 158 -11.60 5.13 1.62
C ASN A 158 -11.30 5.97 0.38
N LYS A 159 -11.34 7.28 0.57
CA LYS A 159 -11.05 8.28 -0.44
C LYS A 159 -10.05 9.27 0.10
N LEU A 160 -9.13 9.68 -0.75
CA LEU A 160 -8.17 10.74 -0.48
C LEU A 160 -8.26 11.77 -1.62
N MET A 161 -8.41 13.02 -1.27
CA MET A 161 -8.36 14.14 -2.21
C MET A 161 -7.23 15.08 -1.78
N SER A 162 -6.40 15.46 -2.72
CA SER A 162 -5.24 16.29 -2.44
C SER A 162 -5.15 17.45 -3.41
N TYR A 163 -4.80 18.62 -2.87
CA TYR A 163 -4.35 19.78 -3.64
C TYR A 163 -2.91 20.07 -3.27
N PHE A 164 -2.08 20.35 -4.25
CA PHE A 164 -0.69 20.65 -3.99
C PHE A 164 -0.13 21.69 -4.94
N GLY A 165 0.82 22.46 -4.45
CA GLY A 165 1.56 23.42 -5.23
C GLY A 165 3.03 23.40 -4.87
N ARG A 166 3.87 23.64 -5.86
CA ARG A 166 5.32 23.71 -5.70
C ARG A 166 5.88 24.84 -6.53
N ILE A 167 6.80 25.57 -5.96
CA ILE A 167 7.62 26.57 -6.63
C ILE A 167 9.08 26.16 -6.44
N ASN A 168 9.80 26.11 -7.55
CA ASN A 168 11.24 25.96 -7.56
C ASN A 168 11.82 27.20 -8.26
N TYR A 169 12.76 27.84 -7.60
CA TYR A 169 13.49 28.95 -8.15
C TYR A 169 14.99 28.70 -8.02
N ASN A 170 15.71 28.98 -9.08
CA ASN A 170 17.16 28.87 -9.13
C ASN A 170 17.71 30.13 -9.79
N TYR A 171 18.63 30.78 -9.09
CA TYR A 171 19.38 31.90 -9.59
C TYR A 171 20.84 31.51 -9.86
N ASP A 172 21.27 31.72 -11.08
CA ASP A 172 22.65 31.51 -11.58
C ASP A 172 23.23 30.13 -11.26
N SER A 173 22.35 29.11 -11.10
CA SER A 173 22.75 27.77 -10.66
C SER A 173 23.55 27.76 -9.35
N ARG A 174 23.46 28.81 -8.55
CA ARG A 174 24.11 28.98 -7.23
C ARG A 174 23.12 28.95 -6.09
N TYR A 175 22.01 29.65 -6.20
CA TYR A 175 21.00 29.77 -5.15
C TYR A 175 19.72 29.07 -5.56
N TYR A 176 19.24 28.19 -4.71
CA TYR A 176 18.05 27.37 -4.99
C TYR A 176 17.04 27.56 -3.86
N ILE A 177 15.81 27.81 -4.21
CA ILE A 177 14.67 27.90 -3.30
C ILE A 177 13.58 26.95 -3.80
N THR A 178 13.06 26.13 -2.89
CA THR A 178 11.87 25.32 -3.15
C THR A 178 10.85 25.58 -2.06
N ALA A 179 9.62 25.83 -2.43
CA ALA A 179 8.48 25.89 -1.52
C ALA A 179 7.39 24.95 -2.02
N THR A 180 6.80 24.17 -1.11
CA THR A 180 5.71 23.26 -1.43
C THR A 180 4.62 23.40 -0.38
N MET A 181 3.38 23.40 -0.82
CA MET A 181 2.18 23.31 0.03
C MET A 181 1.33 22.14 -0.45
N ARG A 182 0.87 21.31 0.49
CA ARG A 182 -0.04 20.22 0.22
C ARG A 182 -1.20 20.25 1.21
N ALA A 183 -2.40 20.08 0.70
CA ALA A 183 -3.62 19.91 1.49
C ALA A 183 -4.22 18.54 1.14
N ASP A 184 -4.38 17.67 2.12
CA ASP A 184 -4.90 16.31 1.95
C ASP A 184 -6.20 16.15 2.75
N GLY A 185 -7.28 15.78 2.06
CA GLY A 185 -8.57 15.47 2.64
C GLY A 185 -8.83 13.96 2.60
N SER A 186 -8.88 13.31 3.77
CA SER A 186 -9.10 11.87 3.88
C SER A 186 -10.48 11.54 4.45
N SER A 187 -11.18 10.60 3.82
CA SER A 187 -12.47 10.09 4.31
C SER A 187 -12.35 9.24 5.58
N LYS A 188 -11.13 8.91 6.01
CA LYS A 188 -10.86 8.15 7.22
C LYS A 188 -11.05 8.98 8.51
N PHE A 189 -11.15 10.30 8.37
CA PHE A 189 -11.36 11.21 9.50
C PHE A 189 -12.80 11.69 9.57
N ALA A 190 -13.25 12.06 10.77
CA ALA A 190 -14.58 12.62 11.02
C ALA A 190 -14.82 13.90 10.21
N ARG A 191 -16.09 14.20 9.95
CA ARG A 191 -16.50 15.48 9.35
C ARG A 191 -15.95 16.64 10.18
N GLY A 192 -15.34 17.62 9.52
CA GLY A 192 -14.69 18.77 10.17
C GLY A 192 -13.18 18.61 10.34
N ASN A 193 -12.64 17.40 10.48
CA ASN A 193 -11.21 17.14 10.69
C ASN A 193 -10.55 16.39 9.52
N ARG A 194 -11.15 16.41 8.34
CA ARG A 194 -10.68 15.63 7.18
C ARG A 194 -9.44 16.21 6.50
N TRP A 195 -9.21 17.50 6.65
CA TRP A 195 -8.16 18.20 5.94
C TRP A 195 -6.93 18.43 6.80
N GLY A 196 -5.78 18.03 6.28
CA GLY A 196 -4.46 18.33 6.81
C GLY A 196 -3.67 19.17 5.83
N TYR A 197 -2.82 20.08 6.36
CA TYR A 197 -2.02 21.01 5.59
C TYR A 197 -0.54 20.78 5.89
N PHE A 198 0.27 20.61 4.85
CA PHE A 198 1.64 20.14 4.94
C PHE A 198 2.57 21.08 4.15
N PRO A 199 3.00 22.18 4.76
CA PRO A 199 4.01 23.05 4.16
C PRO A 199 5.40 22.42 4.22
N SER A 200 6.21 22.66 3.19
CA SER A 200 7.62 22.33 3.19
C SER A 200 8.41 23.32 2.36
N GLY A 201 9.70 23.50 2.70
CA GLY A 201 10.60 24.37 2.00
C GLY A 201 12.03 23.91 2.07
N SER A 202 12.84 24.33 1.12
CA SER A 202 14.27 24.12 1.13
C SER A 202 15.02 25.30 0.50
N LEU A 203 16.19 25.55 1.05
CA LEU A 203 17.18 26.49 0.53
C LEU A 203 18.44 25.71 0.21
N ALA A 204 19.13 26.04 -0.89
CA ALA A 204 20.43 25.47 -1.15
C ALA A 204 21.34 26.50 -1.81
N TRP A 205 22.63 26.46 -1.43
CA TRP A 205 23.66 27.30 -1.93
C TRP A 205 24.82 26.47 -2.47
N ALA A 206 25.09 26.60 -3.77
CA ALA A 206 26.23 25.97 -4.43
C ALA A 206 27.46 26.86 -4.28
N PHE A 207 28.03 26.90 -3.09
CA PHE A 207 29.08 27.83 -2.73
C PHE A 207 30.38 27.66 -3.54
N ALA A 208 30.68 26.44 -4.00
CA ALA A 208 31.83 26.21 -4.87
C ALA A 208 31.75 26.94 -6.24
N ARG A 209 30.58 27.44 -6.60
CA ARG A 209 30.37 28.23 -7.82
C ARG A 209 30.50 29.74 -7.61
N GLU A 210 30.78 30.19 -6.38
CA GLU A 210 31.08 31.59 -6.13
C GLU A 210 32.47 31.93 -6.65
N SER A 211 32.62 33.08 -7.31
CA SER A 211 33.90 33.50 -7.90
C SER A 211 35.05 33.51 -6.89
N PHE A 212 34.78 34.02 -5.68
CA PHE A 212 35.78 34.07 -4.62
C PHE A 212 36.24 32.70 -4.10
N ILE A 213 35.42 31.63 -4.28
CA ILE A 213 35.81 30.25 -3.94
C ILE A 213 36.47 29.60 -5.16
N ALA A 214 35.90 29.72 -6.33
CA ALA A 214 36.40 29.10 -7.55
C ALA A 214 37.81 29.57 -7.89
N GLU A 215 38.12 30.84 -7.62
CA GLU A 215 39.44 31.43 -7.88
C GLU A 215 40.49 31.05 -6.82
N ASN A 216 40.11 30.85 -5.55
CA ASN A 216 41.02 30.59 -4.45
C ASN A 216 41.13 29.12 -4.01
N ALA A 217 40.17 28.26 -4.43
CA ALA A 217 40.08 26.85 -4.06
C ALA A 217 39.92 25.96 -5.29
N SER A 218 40.87 25.98 -6.20
CA SER A 218 40.83 25.21 -7.46
C SER A 218 40.73 23.69 -7.26
N TRP A 219 41.05 23.19 -6.08
CA TRP A 219 40.89 21.78 -5.67
C TRP A 219 39.43 21.42 -5.36
N LEU A 220 38.56 22.42 -5.12
CA LEU A 220 37.15 22.21 -4.78
C LEU A 220 36.26 22.31 -6.05
N SER A 221 36.05 21.18 -6.71
CA SER A 221 35.27 21.11 -7.94
C SER A 221 33.76 21.24 -7.73
N ASN A 222 33.23 20.87 -6.53
CA ASN A 222 31.81 20.96 -6.20
C ASN A 222 31.62 21.12 -4.68
N GLY A 223 30.71 22.01 -4.29
CA GLY A 223 30.34 22.24 -2.91
C GLY A 223 28.94 22.87 -2.84
N LYS A 224 28.02 22.23 -2.13
CA LYS A 224 26.64 22.69 -1.99
C LYS A 224 26.14 22.45 -0.56
N LEU A 225 25.67 23.51 0.07
CA LEU A 225 24.97 23.45 1.35
C LEU A 225 23.47 23.44 1.10
N ARG A 226 22.73 22.61 1.83
CA ARG A 226 21.27 22.56 1.74
C ARG A 226 20.65 22.52 3.13
N PHE A 227 19.60 23.31 3.31
CA PHE A 227 18.72 23.28 4.46
C PHE A 227 17.29 23.00 3.97
N SER A 228 16.56 22.11 4.66
CA SER A 228 15.17 21.80 4.35
C SER A 228 14.37 21.58 5.62
N TYR A 229 13.11 22.01 5.59
CA TYR A 229 12.14 21.80 6.65
C TYR A 229 10.81 21.44 6.01
N GLY A 230 10.04 20.55 6.66
CA GLY A 230 8.72 20.17 6.16
C GLY A 230 7.90 19.43 7.20
N GLN A 231 6.58 19.48 7.00
CA GLN A 231 5.61 18.73 7.77
C GLN A 231 5.03 17.62 6.91
N THR A 232 4.79 16.46 7.51
CA THR A 232 4.14 15.32 6.87
C THR A 232 2.97 14.83 7.70
N GLY A 233 1.91 14.37 7.03
CA GLY A 233 0.75 13.77 7.68
C GLY A 233 0.80 12.25 7.71
N ASN A 234 0.01 11.67 8.60
CA ASN A 234 -0.22 10.24 8.67
C ASN A 234 -1.73 9.98 8.75
N ASN A 235 -2.26 9.13 7.85
CA ASN A 235 -3.65 8.68 7.82
C ASN A 235 -3.78 7.16 8.02
N ARG A 236 -2.80 6.52 8.71
CA ARG A 236 -2.80 5.08 9.00
C ARG A 236 -3.74 4.73 10.16
N ILE A 237 -5.02 5.04 9.99
CA ILE A 237 -6.12 4.64 10.87
C ILE A 237 -7.09 3.76 10.07
N GLY A 238 -7.95 3.02 10.76
CA GLY A 238 -9.01 2.24 10.12
C GLY A 238 -9.99 3.11 9.33
N ASN A 239 -10.72 2.51 8.41
CA ASN A 239 -11.59 3.27 7.51
C ASN A 239 -12.78 3.96 8.23
N TYR A 240 -13.15 3.46 9.42
CA TYR A 240 -14.34 3.90 10.18
C TYR A 240 -14.07 4.10 11.67
N ASP A 241 -12.81 4.16 12.08
CA ASP A 241 -12.42 4.31 13.50
C ASP A 241 -12.99 5.56 14.16
N TYR A 242 -13.35 6.58 13.38
CA TYR A 242 -13.99 7.80 13.90
C TYR A 242 -15.47 7.61 14.25
N MET A 243 -16.05 6.44 13.99
CA MET A 243 -17.43 6.08 14.34
C MET A 243 -17.53 5.27 15.64
N ALA A 244 -16.38 4.84 16.18
CA ALA A 244 -16.29 4.02 17.40
C ALA A 244 -16.44 4.84 18.68
#